data_b8e4f415b81419aa6d46950cf01e1468
#
_entry.id   b8e4f415b81419aa6d46950cf01e1468
#
_cell.length_a   1.000
_cell.length_b   1.000
_cell.length_c   1.000
_cell.angle_alpha   90.00
_cell.angle_beta   90.00
_cell.angle_gamma   90.00
#
_symmetry.space_group_name_H-M   'P 1'
#
loop_
_entity.id
_entity.type
_entity.pdbx_description
1 polymer ?
#
loop_
_entity_poly.entity_id
_entity_poly.type
_entity_poly.pdbx_seq_one_letter_code
_entity_poly.pdbx_strand_id
1 'polypeptide(L)'
;MKTIQLLRLISIINSLLIIPACSAQNPSESLLEDVLEDLSVNNGTDNSVNTPNWENELEELSNRMQEPVNLNVATREQLEQFSFLSDIQIEHLLAYIYIHGQMKTIYELQLVEEMDKQTIQYLLPFVCIKAINNKPAFRWKSLLKNAAKYGKNELLTRFDIPFYKRKGYEHTYLGPSVYNSVKYSFRYSDRLYAGVVAEKDAGEPFGALHNRYGYDYYSFYLLLKDCGRLKALAVGNYRLSFGQGLVISTDYLMGKTVYASSFNNRNSGIKKHSSADEYNYFRGVAATVSLTKDWDISGFYSHRSLDGVITDGTITSIYKTGLHRSQKEADKKNLFTMQLTGGHVSYQHNRIRLGITGIYYLFNRPYEPELTGYSKYNLHGNNFYNLGIDYAYRWHRFFF
;
A
#
# COMPACT_ATOMS: atom_id res chain seq x y z
N MET A 1 -29.61 25.67 18.16
CA MET A 1 -30.55 24.98 17.22
C MET A 1 -29.83 24.17 16.16
N LYS A 2 -28.72 24.57 15.59
CA LYS A 2 -28.00 23.79 14.54
C LYS A 2 -27.35 22.47 15.05
N THR A 3 -26.86 22.43 16.27
CA THR A 3 -26.27 21.25 16.91
C THR A 3 -27.27 20.12 17.19
N ILE A 4 -28.51 20.46 17.51
CA ILE A 4 -29.58 19.47 17.76
C ILE A 4 -30.08 18.82 16.48
N GLN A 5 -30.04 19.55 15.37
CA GLN A 5 -30.37 18.98 14.05
C GLN A 5 -29.29 18.02 13.55
N LEU A 6 -28.02 18.31 13.81
CA LEU A 6 -26.91 17.42 13.44
C LEU A 6 -26.95 16.10 14.22
N LEU A 7 -27.24 16.17 15.53
CA LEU A 7 -27.44 14.99 16.39
C LEU A 7 -28.65 14.13 15.98
N ARG A 8 -29.73 14.76 15.49
CA ARG A 8 -30.89 14.03 14.94
C ARG A 8 -30.57 13.37 13.60
N LEU A 9 -29.77 14.00 12.74
CA LEU A 9 -29.33 13.40 11.48
C LEU A 9 -28.43 12.17 11.71
N ILE A 10 -27.52 12.26 12.66
CA ILE A 10 -26.63 11.15 13.07
C ILE A 10 -27.45 10.01 13.70
N SER A 11 -28.48 10.32 14.48
CA SER A 11 -29.39 9.33 15.07
C SER A 11 -30.24 8.62 14.02
N ILE A 12 -30.69 9.31 12.96
CA ILE A 12 -31.47 8.72 11.87
C ILE A 12 -30.59 7.82 10.98
N ILE A 13 -29.35 8.18 10.76
CA ILE A 13 -28.38 7.35 10.03
C ILE A 13 -28.06 6.08 10.84
N ASN A 14 -27.92 6.17 12.15
CA ASN A 14 -27.71 4.99 13.00
C ASN A 14 -28.94 4.07 13.12
N SER A 15 -30.16 4.57 13.01
CA SER A 15 -31.36 3.72 13.06
C SER A 15 -31.65 2.97 11.77
N LEU A 16 -31.05 3.37 10.64
CA LEU A 16 -31.16 2.68 9.34
C LEU A 16 -30.09 1.58 9.14
N LEU A 17 -29.12 1.46 10.06
CA LEU A 17 -28.01 0.50 9.99
C LEU A 17 -28.05 -0.64 11.00
N ILE A 18 -29.20 -0.86 11.69
CA ILE A 18 -29.38 -2.09 12.46
C ILE A 18 -29.84 -3.21 11.51
N ILE A 19 -28.93 -3.67 10.69
CA ILE A 19 -29.00 -5.01 10.13
C ILE A 19 -28.43 -5.94 11.21
N PRO A 20 -29.14 -6.98 11.66
CA PRO A 20 -28.57 -7.95 12.59
C PRO A 20 -27.35 -8.56 11.88
N ALA A 21 -26.18 -8.29 12.41
CA ALA A 21 -24.94 -8.93 11.99
C ALA A 21 -25.05 -10.42 12.34
N CYS A 22 -25.65 -11.18 11.45
CA CYS A 22 -25.36 -12.58 11.34
C CYS A 22 -23.93 -12.66 10.78
N SER A 23 -22.96 -12.83 11.65
CA SER A 23 -21.55 -13.05 11.32
C SER A 23 -21.45 -14.42 10.64
N ALA A 24 -21.84 -14.48 9.39
CA ALA A 24 -21.31 -15.49 8.49
C ALA A 24 -19.92 -14.94 8.11
N GLN A 25 -18.86 -15.50 8.71
CA GLN A 25 -17.52 -15.32 8.22
C GLN A 25 -17.55 -15.58 6.71
N ASN A 26 -17.23 -14.57 5.93
CA ASN A 26 -17.08 -14.75 4.49
C ASN A 26 -15.98 -15.80 4.29
N PRO A 27 -16.20 -16.88 3.53
CA PRO A 27 -15.18 -17.90 3.30
C PRO A 27 -13.89 -17.34 2.70
N SER A 28 -13.92 -16.13 2.16
CA SER A 28 -12.77 -15.39 1.68
C SER A 28 -11.91 -14.76 2.80
N GLU A 29 -12.50 -14.44 3.95
CA GLU A 29 -11.79 -13.80 5.08
C GLU A 29 -11.02 -14.84 5.89
N SER A 30 -11.60 -16.03 6.11
CA SER A 30 -10.90 -17.15 6.73
C SER A 30 -9.71 -17.65 5.88
N LEU A 31 -9.87 -17.68 4.55
CA LEU A 31 -8.77 -18.02 3.63
C LEU A 31 -7.62 -17.00 3.68
N LEU A 32 -7.94 -15.71 3.85
CA LEU A 32 -6.92 -14.67 4.00
C LEU A 32 -6.18 -14.80 5.34
N GLU A 33 -6.90 -15.08 6.41
CA GLU A 33 -6.31 -15.34 7.73
C GLU A 33 -5.40 -16.56 7.68
N ASP A 34 -5.83 -17.67 7.06
CA ASP A 34 -5.04 -18.88 6.88
C ASP A 34 -3.77 -18.62 6.05
N VAL A 35 -3.87 -17.88 4.95
CA VAL A 35 -2.71 -17.49 4.12
C VAL A 35 -1.72 -16.62 4.90
N LEU A 36 -2.22 -15.67 5.69
CA LEU A 36 -1.39 -14.80 6.51
C LEU A 36 -0.76 -15.55 7.68
N GLU A 37 -1.50 -16.46 8.33
CA GLU A 37 -1.00 -17.27 9.42
C GLU A 37 0.12 -18.19 8.91
N ASP A 38 -0.06 -18.89 7.80
CA ASP A 38 0.96 -19.74 7.20
C ASP A 38 2.20 -18.92 6.76
N LEU A 39 2.00 -17.73 6.18
CA LEU A 39 3.10 -16.84 5.83
C LEU A 39 3.85 -16.31 7.07
N SER A 40 3.15 -16.06 8.18
CA SER A 40 3.75 -15.59 9.43
C SER A 40 4.50 -16.70 10.17
N VAL A 41 3.93 -17.90 10.24
CA VAL A 41 4.54 -19.08 10.90
C VAL A 41 5.79 -19.53 10.16
N ASN A 42 5.75 -19.56 8.82
CA ASN A 42 6.90 -19.92 8.00
C ASN A 42 8.04 -18.89 8.05
N ASN A 43 7.78 -17.67 8.51
CA ASN A 43 8.78 -16.60 8.58
C ASN A 43 9.51 -16.48 9.93
N GLY A 44 9.19 -17.32 10.91
CA GLY A 44 9.89 -17.36 12.20
C GLY A 44 9.86 -16.02 12.96
N THR A 45 8.85 -15.20 12.74
CA THR A 45 8.65 -13.97 13.49
C THR A 45 8.07 -14.30 14.86
N ASP A 46 8.88 -14.15 15.89
CA ASP A 46 8.42 -14.18 17.28
C ASP A 46 7.20 -13.25 17.43
N ASN A 47 6.13 -13.80 17.99
CA ASN A 47 4.83 -13.15 18.22
C ASN A 47 4.87 -11.92 19.17
N SER A 48 6.02 -11.31 19.39
CA SER A 48 6.18 -10.27 20.41
C SER A 48 6.33 -8.83 19.91
N VAL A 49 6.36 -8.59 18.59
CA VAL A 49 6.66 -7.22 18.13
C VAL A 49 5.76 -6.77 16.97
N ASN A 50 4.91 -5.80 17.26
CA ASN A 50 4.22 -4.86 16.38
C ASN A 50 2.98 -5.36 15.62
N THR A 51 1.86 -5.36 16.30
CA THR A 51 0.49 -5.38 15.80
C THR A 51 0.10 -4.34 14.71
N PRO A 52 0.79 -3.23 14.47
CA PRO A 52 0.40 -2.27 13.42
C PRO A 52 0.60 -2.78 11.98
N ASN A 53 1.45 -3.77 11.76
CA ASN A 53 1.80 -4.22 10.39
C ASN A 53 0.78 -5.22 9.82
N TRP A 54 0.20 -6.05 10.66
CA TRP A 54 -0.76 -7.10 10.28
C TRP A 54 -2.03 -6.57 9.61
N GLU A 55 -2.62 -5.52 10.17
CA GLU A 55 -3.85 -4.91 9.61
C GLU A 55 -3.62 -4.31 8.23
N ASN A 56 -2.46 -3.68 8.02
CA ASN A 56 -2.08 -3.12 6.74
C ASN A 56 -1.82 -4.20 5.69
N GLU A 57 -1.25 -5.33 6.07
CA GLU A 57 -1.02 -6.48 5.20
C GLU A 57 -2.34 -7.14 4.80
N LEU A 58 -3.23 -7.36 5.77
CA LEU A 58 -4.58 -7.88 5.53
C LEU A 58 -5.37 -6.96 4.57
N GLU A 59 -5.28 -5.65 4.78
CA GLU A 59 -5.93 -4.68 3.90
C GLU A 59 -5.34 -4.72 2.48
N GLU A 60 -4.03 -4.85 2.34
CA GLU A 60 -3.41 -4.96 1.01
C GLU A 60 -3.82 -6.24 0.29
N LEU A 61 -3.86 -7.39 0.97
CA LEU A 61 -4.36 -8.64 0.42
C LEU A 61 -5.84 -8.55 0.04
N SER A 62 -6.66 -8.00 0.92
CA SER A 62 -8.09 -7.78 0.64
C SER A 62 -8.30 -6.89 -0.61
N ASN A 63 -7.52 -5.82 -0.74
CA ASN A 63 -7.54 -4.97 -1.94
C ASN A 63 -7.13 -5.74 -3.21
N ARG A 64 -6.16 -6.65 -3.13
CA ARG A 64 -5.73 -7.49 -4.26
C ARG A 64 -6.78 -8.52 -4.66
N MET A 65 -7.51 -9.09 -3.70
CA MET A 65 -8.63 -10.00 -4.01
C MET A 65 -9.75 -9.29 -4.80
N GLN A 66 -9.98 -8.01 -4.50
CA GLN A 66 -10.97 -7.23 -5.25
C GLN A 66 -10.52 -6.94 -6.70
N GLU A 67 -9.22 -7.08 -6.99
CA GLU A 67 -8.62 -6.81 -8.29
C GLU A 67 -7.84 -8.03 -8.80
N PRO A 68 -8.50 -9.17 -9.07
CA PRO A 68 -7.81 -10.38 -9.48
C PRO A 68 -7.10 -10.20 -10.81
N VAL A 69 -5.84 -10.63 -10.84
CA VAL A 69 -4.96 -10.56 -12.01
C VAL A 69 -5.45 -11.56 -13.07
N ASN A 70 -5.67 -11.09 -14.30
CA ASN A 70 -5.99 -11.98 -15.39
C ASN A 70 -4.71 -12.69 -15.90
N LEU A 71 -4.60 -13.99 -15.65
CA LEU A 71 -3.41 -14.78 -15.98
C LEU A 71 -3.06 -14.74 -17.47
N ASN A 72 -4.05 -14.67 -18.36
CA ASN A 72 -3.81 -14.63 -19.81
C ASN A 72 -3.09 -13.37 -20.32
N VAL A 73 -3.03 -12.31 -19.50
CA VAL A 73 -2.37 -11.05 -19.83
C VAL A 73 -1.45 -10.60 -18.69
N ALA A 74 -1.25 -11.45 -17.71
CA ALA A 74 -0.41 -11.16 -16.56
C ALA A 74 1.03 -10.93 -17.01
N THR A 75 1.62 -9.84 -16.54
CA THR A 75 3.06 -9.65 -16.70
C THR A 75 3.79 -10.32 -15.54
N ARG A 76 5.09 -10.55 -15.74
CA ARG A 76 5.95 -11.10 -14.70
C ARG A 76 5.88 -10.24 -13.42
N GLU A 77 5.95 -8.91 -13.57
CA GLU A 77 5.91 -7.96 -12.46
C GLU A 77 4.61 -8.02 -11.66
N GLN A 78 3.50 -8.35 -12.32
CA GLN A 78 2.22 -8.55 -11.64
C GLN A 78 2.19 -9.85 -10.84
N LEU A 79 2.80 -10.91 -11.36
CA LEU A 79 2.91 -12.19 -10.66
C LEU A 79 3.95 -12.16 -9.54
N GLU A 80 5.04 -11.44 -9.74
CA GLU A 80 6.05 -11.18 -8.71
C GLU A 80 5.48 -10.46 -7.47
N GLN A 81 4.30 -9.85 -7.55
CA GLN A 81 3.63 -9.24 -6.39
C GLN A 81 3.09 -10.27 -5.38
N PHE A 82 3.00 -11.54 -5.74
CA PHE A 82 2.58 -12.60 -4.83
C PHE A 82 3.79 -13.24 -4.18
N SER A 83 4.00 -12.97 -2.88
CA SER A 83 5.19 -13.41 -2.13
C SER A 83 5.32 -14.93 -2.01
N PHE A 84 4.21 -15.65 -2.11
CA PHE A 84 4.16 -17.10 -2.07
C PHE A 84 4.47 -17.79 -3.41
N LEU A 85 4.58 -17.04 -4.52
CA LEU A 85 5.04 -17.59 -5.80
C LEU A 85 6.56 -17.53 -5.89
N SER A 86 7.20 -18.65 -6.21
CA SER A 86 8.62 -18.66 -6.56
C SER A 86 8.86 -18.15 -7.99
N ASP A 87 10.06 -17.68 -8.27
CA ASP A 87 10.44 -17.26 -9.62
C ASP A 87 10.30 -18.38 -10.64
N ILE A 88 10.56 -19.63 -10.24
CA ILE A 88 10.41 -20.82 -11.08
C ILE A 88 8.95 -21.06 -11.43
N GLN A 89 8.04 -20.95 -10.45
CA GLN A 89 6.60 -21.10 -10.67
C GLN A 89 6.04 -20.02 -11.59
N ILE A 90 6.49 -18.77 -11.43
CA ILE A 90 6.12 -17.66 -12.33
C ILE A 90 6.55 -17.96 -13.76
N GLU A 91 7.77 -18.48 -13.94
CA GLU A 91 8.28 -18.83 -15.25
C GLU A 91 7.49 -19.95 -15.91
N HIS A 92 7.25 -21.03 -15.17
CA HIS A 92 6.49 -22.15 -15.70
C HIS A 92 5.07 -21.74 -16.08
N LEU A 93 4.45 -20.84 -15.28
CA LEU A 93 3.15 -20.28 -15.60
C LEU A 93 3.17 -19.45 -16.90
N LEU A 94 4.13 -18.55 -17.04
CA LEU A 94 4.30 -17.75 -18.27
C LEU A 94 4.67 -18.61 -19.48
N ALA A 95 5.54 -19.59 -19.27
CA ALA A 95 5.91 -20.55 -20.32
C ALA A 95 4.72 -21.43 -20.76
N TYR A 96 3.90 -21.87 -19.80
CA TYR A 96 2.68 -22.63 -20.11
C TYR A 96 1.76 -21.83 -21.01
N ILE A 97 1.48 -20.55 -20.66
CA ILE A 97 0.63 -19.67 -21.46
C ILE A 97 1.24 -19.40 -22.84
N TYR A 98 2.56 -19.26 -22.91
CA TYR A 98 3.26 -19.05 -24.19
C TYR A 98 3.18 -20.27 -25.12
N ILE A 99 3.32 -21.48 -24.57
CA ILE A 99 3.36 -22.75 -25.34
C ILE A 99 1.95 -23.21 -25.70
N HIS A 100 1.03 -23.22 -24.76
CA HIS A 100 -0.32 -23.78 -24.91
C HIS A 100 -1.37 -22.73 -25.33
N GLY A 101 -1.00 -21.45 -25.32
CA GLY A 101 -1.92 -20.35 -25.59
C GLY A 101 -2.70 -19.92 -24.35
N GLN A 102 -3.82 -19.22 -24.58
CA GLN A 102 -4.64 -18.71 -23.50
C GLN A 102 -5.27 -19.84 -22.67
N MET A 103 -5.13 -19.76 -21.35
CA MET A 103 -5.88 -20.62 -20.43
C MET A 103 -7.39 -20.36 -20.58
N LYS A 104 -8.17 -21.41 -20.61
CA LYS A 104 -9.63 -21.38 -20.71
C LYS A 104 -10.28 -21.51 -19.36
N THR A 105 -9.65 -22.23 -18.46
CA THR A 105 -10.16 -22.52 -17.11
C THR A 105 -9.07 -22.35 -16.06
N ILE A 106 -9.48 -22.02 -14.83
CA ILE A 106 -8.55 -21.90 -13.70
C ILE A 106 -7.92 -23.24 -13.31
N TYR A 107 -8.56 -24.35 -13.67
CA TYR A 107 -8.06 -25.71 -13.38
C TYR A 107 -6.80 -26.06 -14.15
N GLU A 108 -6.49 -25.35 -15.23
CA GLU A 108 -5.26 -25.53 -16.00
C GLU A 108 -4.00 -25.18 -15.20
N LEU A 109 -4.13 -24.42 -14.09
CA LEU A 109 -3.03 -24.20 -13.16
C LEU A 109 -2.41 -25.50 -12.62
N GLN A 110 -3.19 -26.59 -12.54
CA GLN A 110 -2.69 -27.90 -12.13
C GLN A 110 -1.77 -28.57 -13.16
N LEU A 111 -1.77 -28.08 -14.39
CA LEU A 111 -0.93 -28.57 -15.49
C LEU A 111 0.39 -27.80 -15.60
N VAL A 112 0.52 -26.72 -14.83
CA VAL A 112 1.75 -25.92 -14.78
C VAL A 112 2.79 -26.65 -13.93
N GLU A 113 3.95 -26.87 -14.48
CA GLU A 113 5.07 -27.54 -13.82
C GLU A 113 5.50 -26.78 -12.57
N GLU A 114 5.90 -27.48 -11.49
CA GLU A 114 6.30 -26.92 -10.18
C GLU A 114 5.19 -26.16 -9.43
N MET A 115 3.94 -26.23 -9.90
CA MET A 115 2.81 -25.58 -9.24
C MET A 115 2.13 -26.61 -8.29
N ASP A 116 2.46 -26.53 -7.01
CA ASP A 116 1.87 -27.39 -5.97
C ASP A 116 0.44 -26.97 -5.60
N LYS A 117 -0.30 -27.90 -5.00
CA LYS A 117 -1.70 -27.70 -4.65
C LYS A 117 -1.90 -26.52 -3.66
N GLN A 118 -0.97 -26.34 -2.72
CA GLN A 118 -1.04 -25.29 -1.72
C GLN A 118 -0.85 -23.91 -2.36
N THR A 119 0.16 -23.76 -3.22
CA THR A 119 0.40 -22.53 -3.99
C THR A 119 -0.80 -22.19 -4.86
N ILE A 120 -1.42 -23.18 -5.51
CA ILE A 120 -2.64 -22.95 -6.29
C ILE A 120 -3.77 -22.43 -5.40
N GLN A 121 -4.01 -23.02 -4.24
CA GLN A 121 -5.04 -22.58 -3.31
C GLN A 121 -4.84 -21.13 -2.87
N TYR A 122 -3.59 -20.75 -2.57
CA TYR A 122 -3.26 -19.36 -2.20
C TYR A 122 -3.44 -18.39 -3.36
N LEU A 123 -3.18 -18.84 -4.59
CA LEU A 123 -3.28 -18.00 -5.79
C LEU A 123 -4.72 -17.74 -6.23
N LEU A 124 -5.61 -18.72 -6.06
CA LEU A 124 -6.99 -18.68 -6.55
C LEU A 124 -7.77 -17.37 -6.23
N PRO A 125 -7.72 -16.81 -5.02
CA PRO A 125 -8.45 -15.59 -4.69
C PRO A 125 -7.96 -14.36 -5.46
N PHE A 126 -6.72 -14.37 -5.93
CA PHE A 126 -6.02 -13.21 -6.51
C PHE A 126 -5.96 -13.22 -8.04
N VAL A 127 -6.43 -14.29 -8.69
CA VAL A 127 -6.31 -14.44 -10.13
C VAL A 127 -7.65 -14.77 -10.78
N CYS A 128 -7.76 -14.43 -12.05
CA CYS A 128 -8.91 -14.80 -12.87
C CYS A 128 -8.46 -15.16 -14.29
N ILE A 129 -9.31 -15.88 -15.01
CA ILE A 129 -9.10 -16.18 -16.42
C ILE A 129 -10.17 -15.46 -17.22
N LYS A 130 -9.72 -14.50 -18.02
CA LYS A 130 -10.58 -13.75 -18.96
C LYS A 130 -9.94 -13.84 -20.34
N ALA A 131 -10.77 -13.96 -21.38
CA ALA A 131 -10.30 -13.93 -22.76
C ALA A 131 -9.57 -12.59 -23.04
N ILE A 132 -8.54 -12.66 -23.87
CA ILE A 132 -7.85 -11.45 -24.34
C ILE A 132 -8.75 -10.79 -25.37
N ASN A 133 -9.54 -9.84 -24.95
CA ASN A 133 -10.21 -8.95 -25.89
C ASN A 133 -9.21 -7.87 -26.29
N ASN A 134 -9.06 -7.62 -27.59
CA ASN A 134 -8.29 -6.48 -28.09
C ASN A 134 -8.85 -5.21 -27.45
N LYS A 135 -8.13 -4.67 -26.45
CA LYS A 135 -8.57 -3.46 -25.74
C LYS A 135 -8.63 -2.33 -26.77
N PRO A 136 -9.77 -1.67 -26.98
CA PRO A 136 -9.84 -0.55 -27.91
C PRO A 136 -8.85 0.53 -27.51
N ALA A 137 -8.36 1.30 -28.49
CA ALA A 137 -7.42 2.38 -28.24
C ALA A 137 -7.95 3.29 -27.14
N PHE A 138 -7.07 3.65 -26.21
CA PHE A 138 -7.42 4.46 -25.05
C PHE A 138 -7.97 5.84 -25.45
N ARG A 139 -9.11 6.23 -24.89
CA ARG A 139 -9.75 7.52 -25.09
C ARG A 139 -10.19 8.14 -23.76
N TRP A 140 -9.65 9.29 -23.39
CA TRP A 140 -9.97 9.99 -22.14
C TRP A 140 -11.47 10.25 -21.96
N LYS A 141 -12.15 10.73 -23.02
CA LYS A 141 -13.60 11.01 -22.95
C LYS A 141 -14.43 9.77 -22.62
N SER A 142 -14.05 8.61 -23.16
CA SER A 142 -14.75 7.36 -22.88
C SER A 142 -14.46 6.86 -21.47
N LEU A 143 -13.21 7.01 -20.98
CA LEU A 143 -12.86 6.66 -19.60
C LEU A 143 -13.74 7.43 -18.61
N LEU A 144 -13.76 8.77 -18.69
CA LEU A 144 -14.52 9.61 -17.75
C LEU A 144 -16.02 9.36 -17.82
N LYS A 145 -16.60 9.27 -19.03
CA LYS A 145 -18.03 8.98 -19.21
C LYS A 145 -18.42 7.62 -18.65
N ASN A 146 -17.62 6.61 -18.92
CA ASN A 146 -17.89 5.24 -18.45
C ASN A 146 -17.60 5.08 -16.96
N ALA A 147 -16.60 5.77 -16.42
CA ALA A 147 -16.34 5.80 -14.99
C ALA A 147 -17.54 6.39 -14.22
N ALA A 148 -18.09 7.51 -14.69
CA ALA A 148 -19.28 8.10 -14.07
C ALA A 148 -20.52 7.18 -14.14
N LYS A 149 -20.63 6.34 -15.20
CA LYS A 149 -21.82 5.47 -15.38
C LYS A 149 -21.65 4.09 -14.74
N TYR A 150 -20.47 3.52 -14.76
CA TYR A 150 -20.19 2.13 -14.38
C TYR A 150 -19.15 2.01 -13.27
N GLY A 151 -18.75 3.11 -12.66
CA GLY A 151 -17.82 3.10 -11.53
C GLY A 151 -18.45 2.42 -10.31
N LYS A 152 -17.64 1.64 -9.60
CA LYS A 152 -18.03 0.99 -8.35
C LYS A 152 -17.66 1.91 -7.19
N ASN A 153 -18.59 2.11 -6.29
CA ASN A 153 -18.41 2.90 -5.07
C ASN A 153 -18.51 1.95 -3.88
N GLU A 154 -17.60 2.10 -2.94
CA GLU A 154 -17.59 1.35 -1.70
C GLU A 154 -17.37 2.32 -0.54
N LEU A 155 -18.17 2.19 0.50
CA LEU A 155 -18.03 2.93 1.74
C LEU A 155 -17.89 1.91 2.88
N LEU A 156 -16.71 1.89 3.49
CA LEU A 156 -16.41 1.06 4.64
C LEU A 156 -16.31 1.94 5.89
N THR A 157 -16.97 1.53 6.95
CA THR A 157 -16.91 2.18 8.26
C THR A 157 -16.54 1.14 9.29
N ARG A 158 -15.52 1.41 10.10
CA ARG A 158 -15.07 0.52 11.17
C ARG A 158 -15.15 1.23 12.51
N PHE A 159 -15.67 0.54 13.51
CA PHE A 159 -15.71 0.96 14.89
C PHE A 159 -15.20 -0.17 15.77
N ASP A 160 -14.12 0.08 16.51
CA ASP A 160 -13.60 -0.89 17.46
C ASP A 160 -13.79 -0.34 18.87
N ILE A 161 -14.51 -1.06 19.68
CA ILE A 161 -14.84 -0.66 21.06
C ILE A 161 -14.29 -1.73 22.00
N PRO A 162 -13.19 -1.44 22.75
CA PRO A 162 -12.67 -2.40 23.71
C PRO A 162 -13.62 -2.55 24.91
N PHE A 163 -13.92 -3.78 25.29
CA PHE A 163 -14.74 -4.08 26.48
C PHE A 163 -13.96 -4.03 27.79
N TYR A 164 -12.67 -3.71 27.75
CA TYR A 164 -11.81 -3.58 28.91
C TYR A 164 -11.28 -2.15 29.05
N LYS A 165 -11.02 -1.74 30.30
CA LYS A 165 -10.47 -0.42 30.61
C LYS A 165 -8.93 -0.49 30.60
N ARG A 166 -8.30 0.36 29.79
CA ARG A 166 -6.86 0.60 29.86
C ARG A 166 -6.59 1.79 30.77
N LYS A 167 -5.53 1.73 31.57
CA LYS A 167 -5.15 2.80 32.52
C LYS A 167 -5.04 4.19 31.87
N GLY A 168 -4.63 4.28 30.60
CA GLY A 168 -4.50 5.56 29.91
C GLY A 168 -5.80 6.35 29.76
N TYR A 169 -6.97 5.68 29.72
CA TYR A 169 -8.26 6.36 29.61
C TYR A 169 -8.74 7.02 30.89
N GLU A 170 -8.13 6.72 32.03
CA GLU A 170 -8.53 7.32 33.32
C GLU A 170 -7.99 8.76 33.46
N HIS A 171 -6.75 9.03 33.00
CA HIS A 171 -6.10 10.32 33.26
C HIS A 171 -5.18 10.85 32.19
N THR A 172 -4.87 10.08 31.12
CA THR A 172 -3.78 10.41 30.19
C THR A 172 -4.28 10.72 28.79
N TYR A 173 -5.29 9.99 28.31
CA TYR A 173 -5.76 10.12 26.94
C TYR A 173 -6.79 11.24 26.81
N LEU A 174 -6.73 11.96 25.68
CA LEU A 174 -7.54 13.14 25.39
C LEU A 174 -8.91 12.81 24.82
N GLY A 175 -9.10 11.59 24.33
CA GLY A 175 -10.32 11.14 23.68
C GLY A 175 -10.87 9.82 24.19
N PRO A 176 -12.03 9.38 23.66
CA PRO A 176 -12.68 8.15 24.06
C PRO A 176 -11.93 6.90 23.58
N SER A 177 -12.21 5.76 24.21
CA SER A 177 -11.59 4.45 23.91
C SER A 177 -12.07 3.80 22.63
N VAL A 178 -12.67 4.56 21.72
CA VAL A 178 -13.24 4.06 20.47
C VAL A 178 -12.29 4.38 19.30
N TYR A 179 -11.85 3.36 18.58
CA TYR A 179 -11.27 3.49 17.25
C TYR A 179 -12.40 3.73 16.24
N ASN A 180 -12.19 4.62 15.30
CA ASN A 180 -13.12 4.81 14.19
C ASN A 180 -12.40 5.17 12.90
N SER A 181 -12.75 4.48 11.83
CA SER A 181 -12.31 4.83 10.48
C SER A 181 -13.45 4.83 9.49
N VAL A 182 -13.35 5.72 8.51
CA VAL A 182 -14.25 5.81 7.37
C VAL A 182 -13.41 5.82 6.11
N LYS A 183 -13.67 4.87 5.22
CA LYS A 183 -12.98 4.73 3.95
C LYS A 183 -14.00 4.74 2.82
N TYR A 184 -13.85 5.68 1.92
CA TYR A 184 -14.57 5.71 0.66
C TYR A 184 -13.62 5.35 -0.47
N SER A 185 -14.00 4.39 -1.29
CA SER A 185 -13.24 3.99 -2.47
C SER A 185 -14.12 3.98 -3.71
N PHE A 186 -13.59 4.54 -4.78
CA PHE A 186 -14.17 4.54 -6.10
C PHE A 186 -13.24 3.80 -7.06
N ARG A 187 -13.79 2.91 -7.85
CA ARG A 187 -13.04 2.14 -8.84
C ARG A 187 -13.81 2.04 -10.16
N TYR A 188 -13.09 2.25 -11.25
CA TYR A 188 -13.62 1.97 -12.58
C TYR A 188 -12.59 1.20 -13.41
N SER A 189 -12.95 -0.06 -13.78
CA SER A 189 -12.02 -0.98 -14.43
C SER A 189 -10.73 -1.08 -13.63
N ASP A 190 -9.65 -1.58 -14.23
CA ASP A 190 -8.31 -1.63 -13.61
C ASP A 190 -7.50 -0.34 -13.90
N ARG A 191 -8.19 0.77 -14.24
CA ARG A 191 -7.53 1.99 -14.74
C ARG A 191 -7.71 3.21 -13.87
N LEU A 192 -8.81 3.32 -13.13
CA LEU A 192 -9.11 4.51 -12.33
C LEU A 192 -9.50 4.11 -10.92
N TYR A 193 -8.74 4.61 -9.97
CA TYR A 193 -8.97 4.44 -8.54
C TYR A 193 -8.93 5.80 -7.87
N ALA A 194 -9.90 6.08 -7.03
CA ALA A 194 -9.91 7.28 -6.20
C ALA A 194 -10.48 6.92 -4.83
N GLY A 195 -10.06 7.62 -3.80
CA GLY A 195 -10.62 7.38 -2.47
C GLY A 195 -10.16 8.38 -1.44
N VAL A 196 -10.85 8.31 -0.31
CA VAL A 196 -10.58 9.11 0.89
C VAL A 196 -10.64 8.18 2.08
N VAL A 197 -9.68 8.31 2.97
CA VAL A 197 -9.64 7.63 4.26
C VAL A 197 -9.60 8.69 5.35
N ALA A 198 -10.42 8.52 6.36
CA ALA A 198 -10.39 9.33 7.58
C ALA A 198 -10.36 8.39 8.78
N GLU A 199 -9.46 8.64 9.71
CA GLU A 199 -9.20 7.75 10.83
C GLU A 199 -8.98 8.51 12.12
N LYS A 200 -9.31 7.85 13.22
CA LYS A 200 -9.07 8.28 14.59
C LYS A 200 -8.76 7.06 15.45
N ASP A 201 -7.60 7.07 16.07
CA ASP A 201 -7.22 6.04 17.01
C ASP A 201 -8.00 6.10 18.33
N ALA A 202 -8.05 4.95 19.01
CA ALA A 202 -8.64 4.87 20.34
C ALA A 202 -7.82 5.69 21.35
N GLY A 203 -8.46 6.68 21.97
CA GLY A 203 -7.81 7.64 22.88
C GLY A 203 -7.57 9.02 22.28
N GLU A 204 -7.80 9.20 21.00
CA GLU A 204 -7.69 10.49 20.33
C GLU A 204 -9.00 11.27 20.37
N PRO A 205 -8.93 12.62 20.44
CA PRO A 205 -10.12 13.47 20.43
C PRO A 205 -10.74 13.50 19.03
N PHE A 206 -12.07 13.59 18.97
CA PHE A 206 -12.84 13.76 17.75
C PHE A 206 -13.52 15.14 17.73
N GLY A 207 -13.20 15.94 16.73
CA GLY A 207 -13.80 17.28 16.58
C GLY A 207 -13.42 18.26 17.68
N ALA A 208 -12.35 18.01 18.43
CA ALA A 208 -11.92 18.80 19.58
C ALA A 208 -10.40 18.91 19.65
N LEU A 209 -9.89 19.86 20.44
CA LEU A 209 -8.46 20.09 20.66
C LEU A 209 -7.68 20.27 19.35
N HIS A 210 -6.69 19.42 19.09
CA HIS A 210 -5.89 19.45 17.87
C HIS A 210 -6.64 18.89 16.64
N ASN A 211 -7.74 18.13 16.83
CA ASN A 211 -8.53 17.50 15.76
C ASN A 211 -9.84 18.26 15.46
N ARG A 212 -9.76 19.57 15.25
CA ARG A 212 -10.93 20.44 15.02
C ARG A 212 -11.81 20.05 13.84
N TYR A 213 -11.26 19.37 12.85
CA TYR A 213 -11.97 18.92 11.64
C TYR A 213 -12.58 17.52 11.76
N GLY A 214 -12.50 16.88 12.91
CA GLY A 214 -13.07 15.57 13.18
C GLY A 214 -12.00 14.52 13.46
N TYR A 215 -11.52 13.89 12.41
CA TYR A 215 -10.52 12.81 12.51
C TYR A 215 -9.11 13.34 12.72
N ASP A 216 -8.23 12.48 13.22
CA ASP A 216 -6.82 12.76 13.39
C ASP A 216 -6.05 12.70 12.09
N TYR A 217 -6.34 11.69 11.29
CA TYR A 217 -5.71 11.44 10.01
C TYR A 217 -6.69 11.54 8.83
N TYR A 218 -6.20 12.12 7.72
CA TYR A 218 -6.89 12.18 6.45
C TYR A 218 -5.96 11.81 5.32
N SER A 219 -6.38 10.85 4.51
CA SER A 219 -5.71 10.43 3.29
C SER A 219 -6.65 10.58 2.10
N PHE A 220 -6.12 10.96 0.95
CA PHE A 220 -6.83 10.94 -0.31
C PHE A 220 -5.90 10.50 -1.42
N TYR A 221 -6.42 9.76 -2.37
CA TYR A 221 -5.66 9.28 -3.51
C TYR A 221 -6.48 9.28 -4.79
N LEU A 222 -5.79 9.53 -5.90
CA LEU A 222 -6.25 9.30 -7.25
C LEU A 222 -5.14 8.54 -7.98
N LEU A 223 -5.45 7.37 -8.53
CA LEU A 223 -4.50 6.57 -9.30
C LEU A 223 -5.12 6.23 -10.66
N LEU A 224 -4.40 6.58 -11.72
CA LEU A 224 -4.69 6.17 -13.09
C LEU A 224 -3.62 5.16 -13.52
N LYS A 225 -4.05 4.07 -14.19
CA LYS A 225 -3.18 3.04 -14.73
C LYS A 225 -3.48 2.78 -16.20
N ASP A 226 -2.47 2.42 -16.97
CA ASP A 226 -2.56 1.94 -18.35
C ASP A 226 -3.36 2.87 -19.29
N CYS A 227 -3.05 4.16 -19.24
CA CYS A 227 -3.65 5.20 -20.07
C CYS A 227 -2.78 5.50 -21.30
N GLY A 228 -2.64 4.55 -22.21
CA GLY A 228 -1.79 4.66 -23.39
C GLY A 228 -0.29 4.55 -23.03
N ARG A 229 0.49 5.61 -23.24
CA ARG A 229 1.90 5.65 -22.80
C ARG A 229 2.07 5.92 -21.31
N LEU A 230 1.05 6.42 -20.65
CA LEU A 230 1.04 6.67 -19.22
C LEU A 230 0.74 5.35 -18.50
N LYS A 231 1.75 4.71 -17.93
CA LYS A 231 1.60 3.46 -17.18
C LYS A 231 0.92 3.68 -15.83
N ALA A 232 1.34 4.73 -15.13
CA ALA A 232 0.73 5.11 -13.86
C ALA A 232 0.79 6.62 -13.64
N LEU A 233 -0.24 7.19 -13.01
CA LEU A 233 -0.26 8.55 -12.49
C LEU A 233 -0.96 8.52 -11.15
N ALA A 234 -0.26 8.90 -10.11
CA ALA A 234 -0.82 9.06 -8.77
C ALA A 234 -0.84 10.53 -8.35
N VAL A 235 -1.94 10.95 -7.72
CA VAL A 235 -2.11 12.29 -7.13
C VAL A 235 -2.69 12.12 -5.74
N GLY A 236 -2.16 12.84 -4.77
CA GLY A 236 -2.52 12.73 -3.36
C GLY A 236 -1.57 11.81 -2.61
N ASN A 237 -2.09 10.87 -1.85
CA ASN A 237 -1.28 9.92 -1.09
C ASN A 237 -0.96 8.68 -1.95
N TYR A 238 0.32 8.36 -2.07
CA TYR A 238 0.80 7.25 -2.89
C TYR A 238 1.97 6.54 -2.23
N ARG A 239 2.28 5.35 -2.73
CA ARG A 239 3.41 4.51 -2.33
C ARG A 239 4.31 4.27 -3.52
N LEU A 240 5.60 4.10 -3.25
CA LEU A 240 6.63 3.86 -4.26
C LEU A 240 7.47 2.64 -3.87
N SER A 241 7.79 1.85 -4.87
CA SER A 241 8.83 0.83 -4.76
C SER A 241 9.50 0.64 -6.12
N PHE A 242 10.79 0.94 -6.21
CA PHE A 242 11.56 0.83 -7.45
C PHE A 242 12.81 -0.03 -7.26
N GLY A 243 13.17 -0.74 -8.32
CA GLY A 243 14.32 -1.64 -8.35
C GLY A 243 14.23 -2.71 -7.27
N GLN A 244 15.31 -2.93 -6.55
CA GLN A 244 15.37 -3.86 -5.41
C GLN A 244 14.91 -3.20 -4.09
N GLY A 245 14.33 -2.00 -4.13
CA GLY A 245 13.83 -1.30 -2.95
C GLY A 245 14.89 -0.68 -2.04
N LEU A 246 16.17 -0.70 -2.43
CA LEU A 246 17.27 -0.19 -1.61
C LEU A 246 17.29 1.34 -1.50
N VAL A 247 16.89 2.03 -2.57
CA VAL A 247 16.83 3.50 -2.59
C VAL A 247 15.50 4.00 -2.07
N ILE A 248 14.40 3.40 -2.55
CA ILE A 248 13.05 3.77 -2.15
C ILE A 248 12.11 2.57 -2.22
N SER A 249 11.51 2.23 -1.09
CA SER A 249 10.44 1.26 -0.99
C SER A 249 9.55 1.59 0.20
N THR A 250 8.27 1.68 -0.05
CA THR A 250 7.22 1.78 0.98
C THR A 250 6.31 0.55 0.95
N ASP A 251 6.71 -0.49 0.23
CA ASP A 251 5.96 -1.74 0.23
C ASP A 251 6.17 -2.47 1.57
N TYR A 252 5.08 -3.03 2.07
CA TYR A 252 5.17 -3.96 3.18
C TYR A 252 5.75 -5.27 2.64
N LEU A 253 6.87 -5.67 3.20
CA LEU A 253 7.43 -6.98 2.94
C LEU A 253 6.65 -7.99 3.80
N MET A 254 5.84 -8.80 3.15
CA MET A 254 5.20 -9.94 3.81
C MET A 254 6.26 -10.99 4.11
N GLY A 255 6.89 -10.83 5.28
CA GLY A 255 7.88 -11.75 5.83
C GLY A 255 9.12 -12.01 4.96
N LYS A 256 10.12 -12.62 5.55
CA LYS A 256 11.25 -13.21 4.81
C LYS A 256 10.78 -14.56 4.29
N THR A 257 10.66 -14.71 2.99
CA THR A 257 10.34 -16.02 2.42
C THR A 257 11.40 -17.03 2.78
N VAL A 258 10.97 -18.19 3.23
CA VAL A 258 11.83 -19.35 3.57
C VAL A 258 12.58 -19.88 2.35
N TYR A 259 12.10 -19.56 1.14
CA TYR A 259 12.70 -20.03 -0.09
C TYR A 259 13.89 -19.16 -0.48
N ALA A 260 15.07 -19.75 -0.55
CA ALA A 260 16.31 -19.14 -1.03
C ALA A 260 16.20 -18.57 -2.45
N SER A 261 15.17 -18.95 -3.21
CA SER A 261 14.87 -18.44 -4.56
C SER A 261 14.13 -17.10 -4.60
N SER A 262 13.69 -16.58 -3.44
CA SER A 262 12.88 -15.36 -3.32
C SER A 262 13.67 -14.16 -2.82
N PHE A 263 14.93 -14.00 -3.25
CA PHE A 263 15.78 -12.86 -2.86
C PHE A 263 15.39 -11.55 -3.53
N ASN A 264 14.65 -11.61 -4.63
CA ASN A 264 14.29 -10.42 -5.37
C ASN A 264 13.24 -9.61 -4.63
N ASN A 265 13.63 -8.41 -4.23
CA ASN A 265 12.64 -7.42 -3.84
C ASN A 265 11.85 -6.99 -5.09
N ARG A 266 10.56 -6.87 -4.94
CA ARG A 266 9.64 -6.77 -6.07
C ARG A 266 9.36 -5.32 -6.38
N ASN A 267 9.70 -4.91 -7.60
CA ASN A 267 9.38 -3.60 -8.12
C ASN A 267 7.88 -3.47 -8.34
N SER A 268 7.19 -2.84 -7.42
CA SER A 268 5.74 -2.61 -7.53
C SER A 268 5.38 -1.27 -8.18
N GLY A 269 6.38 -0.42 -8.44
CA GLY A 269 6.19 0.88 -9.06
C GLY A 269 5.40 1.86 -8.19
N ILE A 270 4.46 2.57 -8.83
CA ILE A 270 3.58 3.56 -8.17
C ILE A 270 2.27 2.90 -7.79
N LYS A 271 1.90 2.96 -6.51
CA LYS A 271 0.64 2.45 -5.95
C LYS A 271 -0.16 3.54 -5.23
N LYS A 272 -1.47 3.34 -5.14
CA LYS A 272 -2.33 4.13 -4.24
C LYS A 272 -1.96 3.86 -2.78
N HIS A 273 -2.11 4.86 -1.92
CA HIS A 273 -2.12 4.67 -0.48
C HIS A 273 -3.56 4.74 0.02
N SER A 274 -4.15 3.59 0.28
CA SER A 274 -5.54 3.44 0.73
C SER A 274 -5.65 2.96 2.18
N SER A 275 -4.51 2.87 2.87
CA SER A 275 -4.39 2.48 4.27
C SER A 275 -4.50 3.68 5.20
N ALA A 276 -4.78 3.40 6.46
CA ALA A 276 -4.71 4.31 7.58
C ALA A 276 -3.27 4.53 8.12
N ASP A 277 -2.25 3.92 7.52
CA ASP A 277 -0.86 4.13 7.90
C ASP A 277 -0.45 5.59 7.71
N GLU A 278 -0.10 6.25 8.81
CA GLU A 278 0.24 7.67 8.83
C GLU A 278 1.69 7.96 8.49
N TYR A 279 2.54 6.94 8.37
CA TYR A 279 3.97 7.13 8.14
C TYR A 279 4.46 6.68 6.77
N ASN A 280 4.09 5.49 6.30
CA ASN A 280 4.68 4.86 5.12
C ASN A 280 3.99 5.25 3.80
N TYR A 281 3.90 6.53 3.51
CA TYR A 281 3.35 7.05 2.26
C TYR A 281 4.06 8.33 1.82
N PHE A 282 3.83 8.72 0.58
CA PHE A 282 4.20 10.02 0.01
C PHE A 282 2.94 10.80 -0.33
N ARG A 283 3.00 12.13 -0.25
CA ARG A 283 1.87 13.02 -0.59
C ARG A 283 2.29 14.02 -1.65
N GLY A 284 1.67 13.97 -2.81
CA GLY A 284 1.99 14.84 -3.93
C GLY A 284 1.60 14.22 -5.26
N VAL A 285 2.56 14.07 -6.17
CA VAL A 285 2.33 13.57 -7.53
C VAL A 285 3.44 12.61 -7.94
N ALA A 286 3.07 11.51 -8.61
CA ALA A 286 4.01 10.57 -9.21
C ALA A 286 3.47 10.07 -10.54
N ALA A 287 4.35 9.92 -11.54
CA ALA A 287 3.97 9.40 -12.85
C ALA A 287 5.03 8.46 -13.42
N THR A 288 4.58 7.42 -14.13
CA THR A 288 5.42 6.53 -14.95
C THR A 288 4.95 6.58 -16.39
N VAL A 289 5.86 6.86 -17.30
CA VAL A 289 5.60 6.96 -18.73
C VAL A 289 6.51 5.98 -19.49
N SER A 290 5.91 5.18 -20.38
CA SER A 290 6.65 4.34 -21.34
C SER A 290 7.09 5.18 -22.54
N LEU A 291 8.38 5.35 -22.71
CA LEU A 291 8.95 6.00 -23.89
C LEU A 291 8.89 5.06 -25.09
N THR A 292 9.30 3.82 -24.87
CA THR A 292 9.27 2.74 -25.86
C THR A 292 8.68 1.49 -25.20
N LYS A 293 8.73 0.35 -25.88
CA LYS A 293 8.32 -0.94 -25.31
C LYS A 293 9.27 -1.42 -24.19
N ASP A 294 10.52 -0.96 -24.23
CA ASP A 294 11.60 -1.44 -23.37
C ASP A 294 12.02 -0.40 -22.32
N TRP A 295 11.59 0.86 -22.45
CA TRP A 295 12.00 1.96 -21.57
C TRP A 295 10.84 2.60 -20.87
N ASP A 296 10.92 2.63 -19.55
CA ASP A 296 10.01 3.39 -18.68
C ASP A 296 10.75 4.44 -17.89
N ILE A 297 10.14 5.60 -17.76
CA ILE A 297 10.63 6.70 -16.91
C ILE A 297 9.56 7.04 -15.89
N SER A 298 9.96 7.07 -14.63
CA SER A 298 9.13 7.50 -13.51
C SER A 298 9.70 8.78 -12.90
N GLY A 299 8.82 9.69 -12.55
CA GLY A 299 9.16 10.87 -11.77
C GLY A 299 8.16 11.05 -10.64
N PHE A 300 8.62 11.57 -9.51
CA PHE A 300 7.78 11.77 -8.34
C PHE A 300 8.21 12.95 -7.50
N TYR A 301 7.21 13.58 -6.88
CA TYR A 301 7.39 14.67 -5.93
C TYR A 301 6.44 14.49 -4.76
N SER A 302 6.95 14.66 -3.56
CA SER A 302 6.18 14.59 -2.31
C SER A 302 6.50 15.78 -1.41
N HIS A 303 5.46 16.34 -0.82
CA HIS A 303 5.55 17.34 0.26
C HIS A 303 4.58 16.96 1.36
N ARG A 304 5.10 16.72 2.57
CA ARG A 304 4.27 16.35 3.72
C ARG A 304 4.85 16.84 5.03
N SER A 305 3.97 17.06 6.01
CA SER A 305 4.37 17.27 7.38
C SER A 305 4.65 15.92 8.07
N LEU A 306 5.55 15.93 9.00
CA LEU A 306 5.97 14.77 9.80
C LEU A 306 5.93 15.11 11.28
N ASP A 307 5.67 14.07 12.06
CA ASP A 307 5.69 14.14 13.51
C ASP A 307 7.10 13.93 14.04
N GLY A 308 7.43 14.62 15.13
CA GLY A 308 8.76 14.49 15.69
C GLY A 308 8.95 15.26 16.97
N VAL A 309 10.20 15.32 17.39
CA VAL A 309 10.64 16.15 18.53
C VAL A 309 11.62 17.20 18.02
N ILE A 310 11.37 18.46 18.36
CA ILE A 310 12.23 19.58 18.03
C ILE A 310 12.82 20.12 19.33
N THR A 311 14.15 20.21 19.39
CA THR A 311 14.90 20.81 20.49
C THR A 311 15.86 21.85 19.89
N ASP A 312 15.87 23.05 20.42
CA ASP A 312 16.73 24.15 19.95
C ASP A 312 16.68 24.42 18.43
N GLY A 313 15.48 24.22 17.83
CA GLY A 313 15.27 24.46 16.42
C GLY A 313 15.69 23.30 15.49
N THR A 314 16.27 22.23 16.02
CA THR A 314 16.68 21.02 15.29
C THR A 314 15.73 19.84 15.54
N ILE A 315 15.60 18.95 14.57
CA ILE A 315 14.84 17.71 14.69
C ILE A 315 15.70 16.69 15.39
N THR A 316 15.34 16.31 16.62
CA THR A 316 16.09 15.29 17.39
C THR A 316 15.55 13.88 17.19
N SER A 317 14.27 13.73 16.89
CA SER A 317 13.64 12.41 16.66
C SER A 317 12.45 12.52 15.72
N ILE A 318 12.30 11.51 14.86
CA ILE A 318 11.13 11.35 13.98
C ILE A 318 10.15 10.37 14.65
N TYR A 319 8.91 10.79 14.83
CA TYR A 319 7.86 9.99 15.43
C TYR A 319 7.08 9.24 14.35
N LYS A 320 7.07 7.90 14.41
CA LYS A 320 6.58 7.05 13.32
C LYS A 320 5.26 6.32 13.61
N THR A 321 4.74 6.45 14.82
CA THR A 321 3.57 5.67 15.25
C THR A 321 2.23 6.26 14.83
N GLY A 322 2.17 7.55 14.48
CA GLY A 322 0.93 8.27 14.16
C GLY A 322 -0.02 8.51 15.34
N LEU A 323 0.30 8.04 16.55
CA LEU A 323 -0.60 8.12 17.72
C LEU A 323 -0.56 9.48 18.38
N HIS A 324 -1.73 10.12 18.56
CA HIS A 324 -1.89 11.44 19.19
C HIS A 324 -2.91 11.41 20.34
N ARG A 325 -2.85 10.37 21.17
CA ARG A 325 -3.81 10.08 22.26
C ARG A 325 -3.60 10.95 23.51
N SER A 326 -2.35 11.28 23.81
CA SER A 326 -1.97 12.08 24.98
C SER A 326 -1.47 13.46 24.55
N GLN A 327 -1.43 14.43 25.48
CA GLN A 327 -0.89 15.77 25.20
C GLN A 327 0.56 15.71 24.70
N LYS A 328 1.39 14.84 25.31
CA LYS A 328 2.79 14.65 24.89
C LYS A 328 2.93 14.08 23.47
N GLU A 329 1.99 13.25 23.03
CA GLU A 329 1.94 12.72 21.66
C GLU A 329 1.41 13.79 20.70
N ALA A 330 0.35 14.50 21.05
CA ALA A 330 -0.23 15.60 20.27
C ALA A 330 0.76 16.75 20.02
N ASP A 331 1.62 17.06 20.99
CA ASP A 331 2.64 18.09 20.88
C ASP A 331 3.72 17.75 19.85
N LYS A 332 3.80 16.49 19.39
CA LYS A 332 4.74 16.03 18.34
C LYS A 332 4.17 16.12 16.94
N LYS A 333 2.87 16.38 16.79
CA LYS A 333 2.15 16.32 15.53
C LYS A 333 2.59 17.42 14.57
N ASN A 334 2.92 17.06 13.34
CA ASN A 334 3.18 17.97 12.21
C ASN A 334 4.23 19.06 12.49
N LEU A 335 5.29 18.77 13.23
CA LEU A 335 6.26 19.77 13.67
C LEU A 335 7.24 20.21 12.58
N PHE A 336 7.49 19.38 11.60
CA PHE A 336 8.40 19.72 10.51
C PHE A 336 7.89 19.17 9.18
N THR A 337 8.48 19.63 8.08
CA THR A 337 8.07 19.21 6.73
C THR A 337 9.23 18.52 6.02
N MET A 338 8.87 17.52 5.23
CA MET A 338 9.76 16.82 4.31
C MET A 338 9.30 17.04 2.88
N GLN A 339 10.22 17.48 2.03
CA GLN A 339 10.06 17.48 0.58
C GLN A 339 10.92 16.37 0.01
N LEU A 340 10.39 15.59 -0.92
CA LEU A 340 11.11 14.54 -1.61
C LEU A 340 10.82 14.64 -3.10
N THR A 341 11.87 14.59 -3.90
CA THR A 341 11.79 14.49 -5.35
C THR A 341 12.71 13.38 -5.84
N GLY A 342 12.35 12.76 -6.93
CA GLY A 342 13.18 11.71 -7.47
C GLY A 342 12.66 11.15 -8.77
N GLY A 343 13.42 10.19 -9.29
CA GLY A 343 13.08 9.51 -10.52
C GLY A 343 13.66 8.10 -10.59
N HIS A 344 13.05 7.31 -11.45
CA HIS A 344 13.51 5.96 -11.78
C HIS A 344 13.44 5.77 -13.29
N VAL A 345 14.50 5.24 -13.86
CA VAL A 345 14.56 4.84 -15.26
C VAL A 345 14.77 3.35 -15.31
N SER A 346 13.91 2.63 -16.00
CA SER A 346 14.03 1.18 -16.20
C SER A 346 14.14 0.84 -17.68
N TYR A 347 15.03 -0.09 -17.96
CA TYR A 347 15.19 -0.73 -19.27
C TYR A 347 14.94 -2.22 -19.11
N GLN A 348 14.01 -2.75 -19.89
CA GLN A 348 13.70 -4.17 -19.88
C GLN A 348 13.62 -4.70 -21.30
N HIS A 349 14.56 -5.57 -21.63
CA HIS A 349 14.58 -6.23 -22.93
C HIS A 349 14.97 -7.70 -22.79
N ASN A 350 14.13 -8.59 -23.28
CA ASN A 350 14.32 -10.06 -23.20
C ASN A 350 14.61 -10.53 -21.74
N ARG A 351 15.88 -10.87 -21.48
CA ARG A 351 16.37 -11.46 -20.22
C ARG A 351 17.10 -10.47 -19.31
N ILE A 352 17.19 -9.22 -19.74
CA ILE A 352 17.93 -8.16 -19.03
C ILE A 352 16.93 -7.15 -18.50
N ARG A 353 17.04 -6.81 -17.24
CA ARG A 353 16.39 -5.65 -16.63
C ARG A 353 17.46 -4.80 -15.97
N LEU A 354 17.47 -3.51 -16.26
CA LEU A 354 18.36 -2.52 -15.67
C LEU A 354 17.51 -1.40 -15.10
N GLY A 355 17.89 -0.89 -13.95
CA GLY A 355 17.22 0.22 -13.30
C GLY A 355 18.20 1.21 -12.69
N ILE A 356 17.86 2.48 -12.74
CA ILE A 356 18.57 3.55 -12.05
C ILE A 356 17.56 4.36 -11.28
N THR A 357 17.74 4.47 -9.96
CA THR A 357 16.86 5.22 -9.08
C THR A 357 17.64 6.31 -8.38
N GLY A 358 17.15 7.54 -8.44
CA GLY A 358 17.74 8.68 -7.72
C GLY A 358 16.67 9.42 -6.93
N ILE A 359 16.99 9.77 -5.67
CA ILE A 359 16.13 10.59 -4.81
C ILE A 359 16.92 11.70 -4.14
N TYR A 360 16.24 12.81 -3.95
CA TYR A 360 16.70 13.93 -3.13
C TYR A 360 15.58 14.30 -2.17
N TYR A 361 15.90 14.44 -0.88
CA TYR A 361 14.93 14.87 0.10
C TYR A 361 15.52 15.93 1.04
N LEU A 362 14.64 16.82 1.48
CA LEU A 362 14.93 18.01 2.24
C LEU A 362 13.99 18.10 3.44
N PHE A 363 14.55 18.31 4.63
CA PHE A 363 13.80 18.76 5.80
C PHE A 363 13.85 20.27 5.93
N ASN A 364 12.77 20.89 6.39
CA ASN A 364 12.74 22.34 6.64
C ASN A 364 13.55 22.76 7.87
N ARG A 365 14.07 21.81 8.65
CA ARG A 365 14.94 22.00 9.81
C ARG A 365 16.05 20.96 9.78
N PRO A 366 17.23 21.25 10.35
CA PRO A 366 18.29 20.25 10.45
C PRO A 366 17.85 19.05 11.31
N TYR A 367 18.18 17.85 10.86
CA TYR A 367 18.01 16.61 11.61
C TYR A 367 19.29 16.33 12.36
N GLU A 368 19.25 16.39 13.69
CA GLU A 368 20.40 16.19 14.58
C GLU A 368 20.00 15.25 15.71
N PRO A 369 19.95 13.94 15.46
CA PRO A 369 19.61 12.95 16.48
C PRO A 369 20.74 12.87 17.52
N GLU A 370 20.38 12.51 18.76
CA GLU A 370 21.39 12.23 19.79
C GLU A 370 22.30 11.08 19.35
N LEU A 371 23.60 11.36 19.28
CA LEU A 371 24.59 10.38 18.89
C LEU A 371 25.00 9.53 20.10
N THR A 372 24.60 8.28 20.08
CA THR A 372 25.10 7.23 20.98
C THR A 372 26.16 6.40 20.25
N GLY A 373 26.89 5.54 20.98
CA GLY A 373 27.91 4.70 20.35
C GLY A 373 27.43 3.88 19.13
N TYR A 374 26.16 3.48 19.12
CA TYR A 374 25.54 2.73 18.01
C TYR A 374 24.99 3.62 16.90
N SER A 375 24.69 4.89 17.18
CA SER A 375 24.08 5.83 16.22
C SER A 375 25.07 6.82 15.62
N LYS A 376 26.36 6.61 15.81
CA LYS A 376 27.45 7.51 15.36
C LYS A 376 27.38 7.85 13.86
N TYR A 377 26.89 6.93 13.04
CA TYR A 377 26.81 7.08 11.59
C TYR A 377 25.38 7.38 11.10
N ASN A 378 24.46 7.74 12.00
CA ASN A 378 23.13 8.19 11.59
C ASN A 378 23.24 9.45 10.75
N LEU A 379 22.28 9.60 9.85
CA LEU A 379 22.16 10.80 9.02
C LEU A 379 21.98 12.04 9.89
N HIS A 380 22.63 13.13 9.52
CA HIS A 380 22.48 14.46 10.13
C HIS A 380 22.53 15.55 9.05
N GLY A 381 21.87 16.66 9.32
CA GLY A 381 21.70 17.75 8.36
C GLY A 381 20.27 17.85 7.83
N ASN A 382 20.07 18.63 6.79
CA ASN A 382 18.75 18.89 6.22
C ASN A 382 18.55 18.42 4.77
N ASN A 383 19.64 18.13 4.05
CA ASN A 383 19.65 17.74 2.64
C ASN A 383 20.25 16.35 2.48
N PHE A 384 19.54 15.46 1.79
CA PHE A 384 19.99 14.10 1.58
C PHE A 384 19.72 13.64 0.16
N TYR A 385 20.60 12.83 -0.38
CA TYR A 385 20.43 12.21 -1.68
C TYR A 385 20.85 10.75 -1.64
N ASN A 386 20.14 9.93 -2.41
CA ASN A 386 20.51 8.54 -2.62
C ASN A 386 20.42 8.23 -4.12
N LEU A 387 21.40 7.47 -4.61
CA LEU A 387 21.44 6.96 -5.97
C LEU A 387 21.71 5.46 -5.92
N GLY A 388 20.96 4.69 -6.68
CA GLY A 388 21.14 3.25 -6.80
C GLY A 388 20.95 2.77 -8.21
N ILE A 389 21.66 1.71 -8.53
CA ILE A 389 21.56 0.99 -9.79
C ILE A 389 21.17 -0.43 -9.45
N ASP A 390 20.19 -0.95 -10.13
CA ASP A 390 19.74 -2.34 -10.03
C ASP A 390 19.82 -3.02 -11.39
N TYR A 391 20.10 -4.30 -11.36
CA TYR A 391 20.10 -5.11 -12.55
C TYR A 391 19.54 -6.50 -12.24
N ALA A 392 18.93 -7.12 -13.22
CA ALA A 392 18.55 -8.51 -13.19
C ALA A 392 18.86 -9.14 -14.56
N TYR A 393 19.55 -10.25 -14.53
CA TYR A 393 19.89 -11.01 -15.72
C TYR A 393 19.54 -12.47 -15.55
N ARG A 394 18.85 -13.05 -16.52
CA ARG A 394 18.45 -14.44 -16.49
C ARG A 394 19.19 -15.24 -17.58
N TRP A 395 19.90 -16.24 -17.11
CA TRP A 395 20.60 -17.17 -18.00
C TRP A 395 20.15 -18.60 -17.69
N HIS A 396 19.35 -19.17 -18.60
CA HIS A 396 18.71 -20.47 -18.44
C HIS A 396 17.90 -20.56 -17.12
N ARG A 397 18.39 -21.38 -16.17
CA ARG A 397 17.80 -21.57 -14.83
C ARG A 397 18.44 -20.70 -13.75
N PHE A 398 19.45 -19.90 -14.11
CA PHE A 398 20.13 -19.00 -13.17
C PHE A 398 19.57 -17.60 -13.27
N PHE A 399 19.37 -17.00 -12.13
CA PHE A 399 18.94 -15.62 -11.98
C PHE A 399 20.04 -14.85 -11.23
N PHE A 400 20.46 -13.72 -11.76
CA PHE A 400 21.51 -12.86 -11.21
C PHE A 400 20.97 -11.47 -10.97
#